data_2f5ab3e57a9ee1cdffaaa4f45061b16e
#
_entry.id   2f5ab3e57a9ee1cdffaaa4f45061b16e
#
_cell.length_a   1.000
_cell.length_b   1.000
_cell.length_c   1.000
_cell.angle_alpha   90.00
_cell.angle_beta   90.00
_cell.angle_gamma   90.00
#
_symmetry.space_group_name_H-M   'P 1'
#
loop_
_entity.id
_entity.type
_entity.pdbx_description
1 polymer ?
#
loop_
_entity_poly.entity_id
_entity_poly.type
_entity_poly.pdbx_seq_one_letter_code
_entity_poly.pdbx_strand_id
1 'polypeptide(L)'
;MSPAFSSALARLKANGVRLYPELAWGGNPSSLNGLAIDVNNTVSFGTSKDQAILGDFQNAFKWGYAKEVPIEVIPYGDPDNSGVDLKGSNQVYIRGEVYVGWGILIPASFCRIVTPEGA
;
A
#
# COMPACT_ATOMS: atom_id res chain seq x y z
N MET A 1 -8.30 -3.13 1.10
CA MET A 1 -8.88 -4.22 0.28
C MET A 1 -8.78 -3.92 -1.21
N SER A 2 -8.89 -4.96 -2.07
CA SER A 2 -8.85 -4.78 -3.52
C SER A 2 -10.13 -4.11 -4.07
N PRO A 3 -10.05 -3.35 -5.18
CA PRO A 3 -11.24 -2.75 -5.81
C PRO A 3 -12.25 -3.79 -6.31
N ALA A 4 -11.78 -4.95 -6.75
CA ALA A 4 -12.64 -6.05 -7.19
C ALA A 4 -13.48 -6.59 -6.02
N PHE A 5 -12.87 -6.78 -4.86
CA PHE A 5 -13.56 -7.23 -3.65
C PHE A 5 -14.56 -6.17 -3.16
N SER A 6 -14.17 -4.89 -3.18
CA SER A 6 -15.09 -3.78 -2.86
C SER A 6 -16.32 -3.79 -3.76
N SER A 7 -16.13 -3.98 -5.08
CA SER A 7 -17.23 -4.07 -6.03
C SER A 7 -18.12 -5.31 -5.82
N ALA A 8 -17.55 -6.42 -5.38
CA ALA A 8 -18.31 -7.62 -5.03
C ALA A 8 -19.18 -7.38 -3.80
N LEU A 9 -18.63 -6.78 -2.74
CA LEU A 9 -19.37 -6.41 -1.53
C LEU A 9 -20.51 -5.43 -1.82
N ALA A 10 -20.29 -4.45 -2.70
CA ALA A 10 -21.30 -3.48 -3.09
C ALA A 10 -22.53 -4.10 -3.76
N ARG A 11 -22.38 -5.28 -4.36
CA ARG A 11 -23.47 -6.02 -5.03
C ARG A 11 -24.24 -6.97 -4.11
N LEU A 12 -23.70 -7.27 -2.93
CA LEU A 12 -24.35 -8.18 -1.99
C LEU A 12 -25.68 -7.61 -1.50
N LYS A 13 -26.71 -8.44 -1.57
CA LYS A 13 -28.07 -8.11 -1.13
C LYS A 13 -28.63 -9.22 -0.24
N ALA A 14 -29.40 -8.84 0.77
CA ALA A 14 -30.26 -9.74 1.53
C ALA A 14 -31.69 -9.23 1.41
N ASN A 15 -32.62 -10.11 1.00
CA ASN A 15 -34.03 -9.76 0.78
C ASN A 15 -34.24 -8.51 -0.10
N GLY A 16 -33.40 -8.36 -1.16
CA GLY A 16 -33.44 -7.22 -2.06
C GLY A 16 -32.77 -5.93 -1.57
N VAL A 17 -32.36 -5.87 -0.30
CA VAL A 17 -31.68 -4.73 0.31
C VAL A 17 -30.17 -4.93 0.24
N ARG A 18 -29.41 -3.89 -0.10
CA ARG A 18 -27.94 -3.94 -0.08
C ARG A 18 -27.44 -4.06 1.35
N LEU A 19 -26.50 -4.99 1.56
CA LEU A 19 -25.86 -5.19 2.86
C LEU A 19 -24.87 -4.08 3.21
N TYR A 20 -24.21 -3.52 2.19
CA TYR A 20 -23.19 -2.48 2.34
C TYR A 20 -23.55 -1.28 1.44
N PRO A 21 -24.52 -0.45 1.85
CA PRO A 21 -24.95 0.69 1.05
C PRO A 21 -23.88 1.76 0.90
N GLU A 22 -22.94 1.85 1.84
CA GLU A 22 -21.79 2.79 1.81
C GLU A 22 -20.83 2.53 0.64
N LEU A 23 -20.80 1.31 0.11
CA LEU A 23 -20.00 0.95 -1.08
C LEU A 23 -20.80 1.15 -2.39
N ALA A 24 -22.05 1.59 -2.32
CA ALA A 24 -22.87 1.82 -3.50
C ALA A 24 -22.32 2.97 -4.34
N TRP A 25 -22.60 2.94 -5.64
CA TRP A 25 -22.29 4.02 -6.57
C TRP A 25 -20.79 4.30 -6.77
N GLY A 26 -19.93 3.31 -6.53
CA GLY A 26 -18.49 3.44 -6.67
C GLY A 26 -17.83 4.32 -5.60
N GLY A 27 -18.51 4.57 -4.51
CA GLY A 27 -17.95 5.29 -3.37
C GLY A 27 -16.74 4.56 -2.77
N ASN A 28 -15.77 5.33 -2.28
CA ASN A 28 -14.66 4.83 -1.50
C ASN A 28 -14.81 5.38 -0.06
N PRO A 29 -15.62 4.74 0.78
CA PRO A 29 -15.86 5.22 2.13
C PRO A 29 -14.61 5.11 2.98
N SER A 30 -14.47 5.97 3.98
CA SER A 30 -13.38 5.91 4.96
C SER A 30 -13.59 4.80 6.00
N SER A 31 -14.79 4.26 6.11
CA SER A 31 -15.12 3.16 7.03
C SER A 31 -16.17 2.23 6.44
N LEU A 32 -16.10 0.96 6.82
CA LEU A 32 -17.06 -0.08 6.50
C LEU A 32 -17.44 -0.79 7.81
N ASN A 33 -18.73 -0.74 8.16
CA ASN A 33 -19.24 -1.36 9.39
C ASN A 33 -18.46 -0.94 10.65
N GLY A 34 -18.03 0.32 10.72
CA GLY A 34 -17.25 0.88 11.84
C GLY A 34 -15.75 0.62 11.80
N LEU A 35 -15.25 -0.13 10.81
CA LEU A 35 -13.82 -0.38 10.63
C LEU A 35 -13.25 0.56 9.56
N ALA A 36 -12.10 1.16 9.84
CA ALA A 36 -11.37 1.96 8.86
C ALA A 36 -10.99 1.11 7.64
N ILE A 37 -11.18 1.65 6.45
CA ILE A 37 -10.98 0.92 5.20
C ILE A 37 -10.12 1.74 4.24
N ASP A 38 -9.25 1.05 3.54
CA ASP A 38 -8.55 1.56 2.36
C ASP A 38 -8.75 0.60 1.18
N VAL A 39 -9.06 1.17 0.01
CA VAL A 39 -9.30 0.41 -1.22
C VAL A 39 -8.20 0.74 -2.22
N ASN A 40 -7.31 -0.21 -2.47
CA ASN A 40 -6.22 -0.05 -3.43
C ASN A 40 -5.82 -1.40 -4.04
N ASN A 41 -5.06 -1.35 -5.15
CA ASN A 41 -4.63 -2.54 -5.87
C ASN A 41 -3.42 -3.25 -5.23
N THR A 42 -2.77 -2.66 -4.24
CA THR A 42 -1.54 -3.20 -3.65
C THR A 42 -1.76 -4.55 -2.99
N VAL A 43 -2.98 -4.79 -2.46
CA VAL A 43 -3.36 -6.06 -1.81
C VAL A 43 -3.38 -7.25 -2.78
N SER A 44 -3.80 -7.00 -4.03
CA SER A 44 -3.94 -8.03 -5.08
C SER A 44 -2.92 -7.88 -6.19
N PHE A 45 -1.73 -7.37 -5.87
CA PHE A 45 -0.68 -7.12 -6.86
C PHE A 45 -0.07 -8.42 -7.40
N GLY A 46 0.16 -8.45 -8.71
CA GLY A 46 0.77 -9.60 -9.40
C GLY A 46 -0.12 -10.84 -9.40
N THR A 47 0.43 -11.98 -8.99
CA THR A 47 -0.25 -13.28 -8.91
C THR A 47 -0.95 -13.52 -7.58
N SER A 48 -0.97 -12.52 -6.69
CA SER A 48 -1.62 -12.64 -5.38
C SER A 48 -3.12 -12.86 -5.52
N LYS A 49 -3.64 -13.88 -4.83
CA LYS A 49 -5.09 -14.15 -4.71
C LYS A 49 -5.71 -13.37 -3.54
N ASP A 50 -4.95 -12.49 -2.89
CA ASP A 50 -5.40 -11.72 -1.74
C ASP A 50 -6.45 -10.67 -2.17
N GLN A 51 -7.60 -10.69 -1.51
CA GLN A 51 -8.69 -9.76 -1.76
C GLN A 51 -8.71 -8.63 -0.71
N ALA A 52 -8.45 -8.98 0.54
CA ALA A 52 -8.36 -8.02 1.62
C ALA A 52 -7.46 -8.52 2.75
N ILE A 53 -6.93 -7.59 3.51
CA ILE A 53 -6.24 -7.85 4.77
C ILE A 53 -6.99 -7.06 5.84
N LEU A 54 -7.39 -7.74 6.91
CA LEU A 54 -8.01 -7.16 8.08
C LEU A 54 -7.07 -7.36 9.26
N GLY A 55 -6.89 -6.32 10.08
CA GLY A 55 -6.03 -6.43 11.26
C GLY A 55 -5.83 -5.14 12.01
N ASP A 56 -5.19 -5.24 13.16
CA ASP A 56 -4.80 -4.10 14.00
C ASP A 56 -3.46 -3.52 13.52
N PHE A 57 -3.53 -2.68 12.49
CA PHE A 57 -2.35 -2.01 11.94
C PHE A 57 -1.77 -0.95 12.89
N GLN A 58 -2.56 -0.46 13.85
CA GLN A 58 -2.10 0.57 14.76
C GLN A 58 -1.17 0.04 15.84
N ASN A 59 -1.48 -1.12 16.43
CA ASN A 59 -0.75 -1.67 17.55
C ASN A 59 0.15 -2.84 17.17
N ALA A 60 -0.31 -3.71 16.26
CA ALA A 60 0.35 -4.96 15.91
C ALA A 60 1.30 -4.86 14.70
N PHE A 61 1.31 -3.74 13.98
CA PHE A 61 2.25 -3.43 12.90
C PHE A 61 3.11 -2.24 13.29
N LYS A 62 4.42 -2.36 13.10
CA LYS A 62 5.35 -1.25 13.33
C LYS A 62 6.27 -1.09 12.14
N TRP A 63 6.58 0.16 11.86
CA TRP A 63 7.58 0.55 10.89
C TRP A 63 8.45 1.66 11.49
N GLY A 64 9.66 1.80 11.01
CA GLY A 64 10.58 2.80 11.50
C GLY A 64 11.64 3.13 10.46
N TYR A 65 12.25 4.27 10.63
CA TYR A 65 13.37 4.72 9.82
C TYR A 65 14.66 4.47 10.60
N ALA A 66 15.65 3.84 9.96
CA ALA A 66 16.97 3.66 10.55
C ALA A 66 17.82 4.95 10.48
N LYS A 67 17.49 5.84 9.52
CA LYS A 67 18.19 7.11 9.31
C LYS A 67 17.22 8.12 8.71
N GLU A 68 17.34 9.38 9.10
CA GLU A 68 16.66 10.47 8.41
C GLU A 68 17.12 10.54 6.95
N VAL A 69 16.24 10.99 6.07
CA VAL A 69 16.53 11.14 4.64
C VAL A 69 17.43 12.36 4.43
N PRO A 70 18.76 12.22 4.33
CA PRO A 70 19.60 13.34 3.93
C PRO A 70 19.38 13.57 2.42
N ILE A 71 19.11 14.80 2.07
CA ILE A 71 19.20 15.25 0.68
C ILE A 71 20.61 15.79 0.48
N GLU A 72 21.37 15.15 -0.40
CA GLU A 72 22.73 15.54 -0.76
C GLU A 72 22.72 16.12 -2.16
N VAL A 73 23.37 17.26 -2.34
CA VAL A 73 23.57 17.87 -3.65
C VAL A 73 25.01 17.63 -4.07
N ILE A 74 25.21 16.92 -5.16
CA ILE A 74 26.53 16.56 -5.70
C ILE A 74 26.73 17.34 -6.99
N PRO A 75 27.60 18.39 -6.98
CA PRO A 75 27.79 19.27 -8.14
C PRO A 75 28.96 18.83 -9.06
N TYR A 76 29.64 17.72 -8.79
CA TYR A 76 30.83 17.29 -9.53
C TYR A 76 30.97 15.76 -9.52
N GLY A 77 31.76 15.23 -10.44
CA GLY A 77 32.02 13.80 -10.61
C GLY A 77 30.95 13.08 -11.43
N ASP A 78 30.97 11.76 -11.38
CA ASP A 78 30.03 10.85 -12.04
C ASP A 78 29.41 9.89 -10.98
N PRO A 79 28.43 10.37 -10.19
CA PRO A 79 27.91 9.62 -9.04
C PRO A 79 27.07 8.40 -9.42
N ASP A 80 26.56 8.31 -10.65
CA ASP A 80 25.75 7.20 -11.15
C ASP A 80 26.51 6.31 -12.13
N ASN A 81 27.81 6.60 -12.34
CA ASN A 81 28.69 5.87 -13.25
C ASN A 81 28.17 5.80 -14.71
N SER A 82 27.51 6.89 -15.13
CA SER A 82 26.99 7.03 -16.51
C SER A 82 28.04 7.40 -17.53
N GLY A 83 29.26 7.75 -17.11
CA GLY A 83 30.33 8.26 -17.94
C GLY A 83 30.24 9.76 -18.22
N VAL A 84 29.33 10.47 -17.55
CA VAL A 84 29.14 11.91 -17.72
C VAL A 84 29.63 12.65 -16.48
N ASP A 85 30.65 13.51 -16.64
CA ASP A 85 31.05 14.42 -15.55
C ASP A 85 30.04 15.56 -15.40
N LEU A 86 29.47 15.69 -14.19
CA LEU A 86 28.43 16.66 -13.89
C LEU A 86 28.92 18.09 -14.10
N LYS A 87 30.13 18.41 -13.65
CA LYS A 87 30.68 19.76 -13.76
C LYS A 87 30.95 20.15 -15.22
N GLY A 88 31.49 19.21 -16.02
CA GLY A 88 31.73 19.41 -17.43
C GLY A 88 30.45 19.58 -18.26
N SER A 89 29.34 19.01 -17.79
CA SER A 89 28.03 19.02 -18.46
C SER A 89 27.08 20.06 -17.88
N ASN A 90 27.51 20.91 -16.92
CA ASN A 90 26.70 21.90 -16.23
C ASN A 90 25.45 21.28 -15.57
N GLN A 91 25.62 20.12 -14.93
CA GLN A 91 24.58 19.35 -14.27
C GLN A 91 24.83 19.25 -12.77
N VAL A 92 23.78 18.94 -12.02
CA VAL A 92 23.81 18.69 -10.58
C VAL A 92 23.03 17.43 -10.30
N TYR A 93 23.59 16.53 -9.48
CA TYR A 93 22.91 15.32 -9.02
C TYR A 93 22.35 15.54 -7.62
N ILE A 94 21.08 15.16 -7.42
CA ILE A 94 20.42 15.22 -6.11
C ILE A 94 20.16 13.79 -5.66
N ARG A 95 20.72 13.41 -4.51
CA ARG A 95 20.60 12.08 -3.91
C ARG A 95 19.78 12.14 -2.63
N GLY A 96 18.81 11.27 -2.52
CA GLY A 96 18.09 11.02 -1.28
C GLY A 96 18.13 9.55 -0.91
N GLU A 97 18.45 9.22 0.34
CA GLU A 97 18.48 7.85 0.84
C GLU A 97 17.58 7.69 2.05
N VAL A 98 16.82 6.60 2.08
CA VAL A 98 16.03 6.22 3.24
C VAL A 98 16.18 4.74 3.54
N TYR A 99 16.38 4.41 4.81
CA TYR A 99 16.40 3.04 5.30
C TYR A 99 15.14 2.82 6.15
N VAL A 100 14.25 1.99 5.65
CA VAL A 100 12.97 1.69 6.30
C VAL A 100 12.95 0.23 6.73
N GLY A 101 12.57 -0.02 7.96
CA GLY A 101 12.28 -1.35 8.48
C GLY A 101 10.83 -1.44 8.91
N TRP A 102 10.24 -2.62 8.81
CA TRP A 102 8.89 -2.88 9.31
C TRP A 102 8.79 -4.29 9.90
N GLY A 103 7.80 -4.50 10.74
CA GLY A 103 7.54 -5.80 11.32
C GLY A 103 6.13 -5.93 11.87
N ILE A 104 5.67 -7.18 11.93
CA ILE A 104 4.41 -7.56 12.54
C ILE A 104 4.73 -8.08 13.94
N LEU A 105 4.24 -7.39 14.98
CA LEU A 105 4.48 -7.77 16.38
C LEU A 105 3.57 -8.91 16.82
N ILE A 106 2.30 -8.91 16.37
CA ILE A 106 1.30 -9.89 16.77
C ILE A 106 0.63 -10.44 15.49
N PRO A 107 1.16 -11.50 14.88
CA PRO A 107 0.60 -12.06 13.65
C PRO A 107 -0.85 -12.54 13.77
N ALA A 108 -1.25 -13.00 14.96
CA ALA A 108 -2.62 -13.45 15.25
C ALA A 108 -3.68 -12.33 15.15
N SER A 109 -3.25 -11.05 15.15
CA SER A 109 -4.13 -9.89 14.97
C SER A 109 -4.45 -9.59 13.51
N PHE A 110 -3.98 -10.42 12.57
CA PHE A 110 -4.20 -10.20 11.14
C PHE A 110 -4.91 -11.40 10.50
N CYS A 111 -5.82 -11.10 9.57
CA CYS A 111 -6.53 -12.08 8.77
C CYS A 111 -6.43 -11.70 7.28
N ARG A 112 -6.15 -12.68 6.43
CA ARG A 112 -6.17 -12.54 4.97
C ARG A 112 -7.47 -13.11 4.41
N ILE A 113 -8.10 -12.36 3.54
CA ILE A 113 -9.23 -12.83 2.72
C ILE A 113 -8.68 -13.12 1.33
N VAL A 114 -8.76 -14.36 0.91
CA VAL A 114 -8.24 -14.85 -0.37
C VAL A 114 -9.36 -15.37 -1.27
N THR A 115 -9.16 -15.30 -2.57
CA THR A 115 -10.06 -15.98 -3.51
C THR A 115 -9.87 -17.48 -3.36
N PRO A 116 -10.94 -18.29 -3.19
CA PRO A 116 -10.82 -19.74 -3.15
C PRO A 116 -10.28 -20.29 -4.46
N GLU A 117 -9.57 -21.44 -4.40
CA GLU A 117 -9.13 -22.15 -5.59
C GLU A 117 -10.34 -22.69 -6.35
N GLY A 118 -10.46 -22.33 -7.62
CA GLY A 118 -11.52 -22.85 -8.51
C GLY A 118 -12.76 -21.95 -8.64
N ALA A 119 -12.69 -20.69 -8.21
CA ALA A 119 -13.74 -19.70 -8.49
C ALA A 119 -13.40 -18.84 -9.72
#